data_051ef8526c189f07a983fb5aa74496eb
#
_entry.id   051ef8526c189f07a983fb5aa74496eb
#
_cell.length_a   1.000
_cell.length_b   1.000
_cell.length_c   1.000
_cell.angle_alpha   90.00
_cell.angle_beta   90.00
_cell.angle_gamma   90.00
#
_symmetry.space_group_name_H-M   'P 1'
#
loop_
_entity.id
_entity.type
_entity.pdbx_description
1 polymer ?
#
loop_
_entity_poly.entity_id
_entity_poly.type
_entity_poly.pdbx_seq_one_letter_code
_entity_poly.pdbx_strand_id
1 'polypeptide(L)'
;MAKDNVVLRFEKVSFEYGHKKPILEEVSFAVRNGSKLTLMGQNGAGKSSLFKLIMGELTPQNGRVSVDHNGTVAIGRQTIPRDQLGFTVEEFFAQFFTEKQWNLPKLIAEVLDAVNLSMPALDKKMNEFSGGQQARLLLASALIQNPDILLLDEPTNNLDYEGI
;
A
#
# COMPACT_ATOMS: atom_id res chain seq x y z
N MET A 1 30.54 -6.96 9.84
CA MET A 1 29.96 -5.74 9.27
C MET A 1 28.46 -5.96 9.16
N ALA A 2 27.65 -5.21 9.91
CA ALA A 2 26.19 -5.30 9.79
C ALA A 2 25.83 -4.90 8.35
N LYS A 3 25.21 -5.81 7.59
CA LYS A 3 24.62 -5.49 6.29
C LYS A 3 23.70 -4.29 6.51
N ASP A 4 23.94 -3.21 5.77
CA ASP A 4 23.10 -2.02 5.77
C ASP A 4 21.72 -2.47 5.24
N ASN A 5 20.80 -2.74 6.16
CA ASN A 5 19.50 -3.37 5.86
C ASN A 5 18.53 -2.31 5.31
N VAL A 6 18.99 -1.54 4.32
CA VAL A 6 18.22 -0.50 3.64
C VAL A 6 17.31 -1.16 2.61
N VAL A 7 16.00 -1.04 2.81
CA VAL A 7 14.97 -1.61 1.92
C VAL A 7 14.48 -0.62 0.87
N LEU A 8 14.63 0.69 1.13
CA LEU A 8 14.26 1.78 0.21
C LEU A 8 15.28 2.91 0.31
N ARG A 9 15.70 3.45 -0.84
CA ARG A 9 16.62 4.59 -0.91
C ARG A 9 16.18 5.58 -1.98
N PHE A 10 16.17 6.85 -1.61
CA PHE A 10 16.08 8.01 -2.48
C PHE A 10 17.45 8.68 -2.53
N GLU A 11 17.94 8.97 -3.72
CA GLU A 11 19.24 9.63 -3.95
C GLU A 11 19.03 10.83 -4.87
N LYS A 12 19.04 12.06 -4.30
CA LYS A 12 18.87 13.33 -5.01
C LYS A 12 17.71 13.34 -5.99
N VAL A 13 16.58 12.79 -5.55
CA VAL A 13 15.38 12.65 -6.38
C VAL A 13 14.70 14.00 -6.55
N SER A 14 14.51 14.40 -7.81
CA SER A 14 13.69 15.54 -8.19
C SER A 14 12.55 15.08 -9.09
N PHE A 15 11.34 15.60 -8.84
CA PHE A 15 10.14 15.26 -9.59
C PHE A 15 9.16 16.42 -9.67
N GLU A 16 8.57 16.62 -10.85
CA GLU A 16 7.51 17.60 -11.12
C GLU A 16 6.48 17.05 -12.12
N TYR A 17 5.24 17.55 -12.05
CA TYR A 17 4.23 17.33 -13.08
C TYR A 17 4.24 18.50 -14.08
N GLY A 18 4.85 18.29 -15.26
CA GLY A 18 5.03 19.36 -16.22
C GLY A 18 6.02 20.43 -15.74
N HIS A 19 6.18 21.52 -16.44
CA HIS A 19 7.24 22.50 -16.20
C HIS A 19 6.84 23.64 -15.24
N LYS A 20 5.93 23.43 -14.28
CA LYS A 20 5.36 24.56 -13.53
C LYS A 20 5.68 24.62 -12.03
N LYS A 21 5.89 23.53 -11.37
CA LYS A 21 6.19 23.53 -9.93
C LYS A 21 6.83 22.20 -9.50
N PRO A 22 8.06 22.23 -8.97
CA PRO A 22 8.68 21.04 -8.42
C PRO A 22 7.87 20.52 -7.23
N ILE A 23 7.70 19.21 -7.18
CA ILE A 23 7.05 18.49 -6.08
C ILE A 23 8.11 17.93 -5.13
N LEU A 24 9.21 17.44 -5.69
CA LEU A 24 10.39 17.00 -4.95
C LEU A 24 11.62 17.67 -5.55
N GLU A 25 12.50 18.20 -4.71
CA GLU A 25 13.76 18.82 -5.10
C GLU A 25 14.91 18.16 -4.34
N GLU A 26 15.79 17.44 -5.04
CA GLU A 26 16.99 16.76 -4.53
C GLU A 26 16.78 15.95 -3.23
N VAL A 27 15.61 15.31 -3.10
CA VAL A 27 15.23 14.56 -1.91
C VAL A 27 16.12 13.31 -1.76
N SER A 28 16.74 13.16 -0.59
CA SER A 28 17.57 12.01 -0.26
C SER A 28 17.22 11.47 1.12
N PHE A 29 16.88 10.20 1.20
CA PHE A 29 16.68 9.47 2.46
C PHE A 29 16.80 7.96 2.23
N ALA A 30 16.90 7.22 3.32
CA ALA A 30 16.90 5.76 3.28
C ALA A 30 16.00 5.20 4.38
N VAL A 31 15.28 4.14 4.06
CA VAL A 31 14.43 3.38 5.00
C VAL A 31 15.06 2.03 5.24
N ARG A 32 15.20 1.66 6.51
CA ARG A 32 15.74 0.36 6.92
C ARG A 32 14.61 -0.61 7.21
N ASN A 33 14.90 -1.89 7.07
CA ASN A 33 13.96 -2.95 7.43
C ASN A 33 13.49 -2.79 8.90
N GLY A 34 12.19 -3.05 9.14
CA GLY A 34 11.56 -2.90 10.44
C GLY A 34 11.29 -1.45 10.86
N SER A 35 11.63 -0.44 10.04
CA SER A 35 11.31 0.95 10.34
C SER A 35 9.83 1.25 10.11
N LYS A 36 9.24 2.05 11.02
CA LYS A 36 7.93 2.69 10.81
C LYS A 36 8.16 4.16 10.52
N LEU A 37 7.71 4.63 9.37
CA LEU A 37 7.93 5.99 8.90
C LEU A 37 6.59 6.66 8.64
N THR A 38 6.38 7.85 9.21
CA THR A 38 5.19 8.65 8.94
C THR A 38 5.56 9.83 8.06
N LEU A 39 4.86 9.96 6.94
CA LEU A 39 5.00 11.09 6.02
C LEU A 39 3.91 12.11 6.32
N MET A 40 4.31 13.28 6.81
CA MET A 40 3.39 14.38 7.15
C MET A 40 3.49 15.51 6.12
N GLY A 41 2.36 16.13 5.83
CA GLY A 41 2.29 17.26 4.91
C GLY A 41 0.85 17.57 4.49
N GLN A 42 0.62 18.82 4.05
CA GLN A 42 -0.68 19.25 3.56
C GLN A 42 -1.13 18.44 2.33
N ASN A 43 -2.44 18.50 2.01
CA ASN A 43 -2.95 17.93 0.76
C ASN A 43 -2.27 18.63 -0.42
N GLY A 44 -1.83 17.83 -1.40
CA GLY A 44 -1.05 18.35 -2.54
C GLY A 44 0.46 18.52 -2.28
N ALA A 45 0.98 18.20 -1.10
CA ALA A 45 2.42 18.29 -0.79
C ALA A 45 3.28 17.20 -1.44
N GLY A 46 2.73 16.36 -2.32
CA GLY A 46 3.50 15.34 -3.05
C GLY A 46 3.56 13.96 -2.39
N LYS A 47 2.83 13.70 -1.29
CA LYS A 47 2.81 12.40 -0.60
C LYS A 47 2.49 11.24 -1.56
N SER A 48 1.40 11.35 -2.30
CA SER A 48 1.00 10.32 -3.27
C SER A 48 1.97 10.20 -4.46
N SER A 49 2.64 11.30 -4.84
CA SER A 49 3.68 11.26 -5.87
C SER A 49 4.91 10.49 -5.40
N LEU A 50 5.28 10.64 -4.13
CA LEU A 50 6.36 9.88 -3.52
C LEU A 50 6.03 8.38 -3.49
N PHE A 51 4.79 8.00 -3.14
CA PHE A 51 4.34 6.61 -3.20
C PHE A 51 4.40 6.04 -4.62
N LYS A 52 3.95 6.79 -5.62
CA LYS A 52 4.02 6.38 -7.04
C LYS A 52 5.46 6.21 -7.53
N LEU A 53 6.39 7.04 -7.06
CA LEU A 53 7.82 6.87 -7.33
C LEU A 53 8.38 5.60 -6.69
N ILE A 54 7.97 5.25 -5.47
CA ILE A 54 8.36 4.00 -4.79
C ILE A 54 7.79 2.78 -5.54
N MET A 55 6.54 2.87 -6.00
CA MET A 55 5.88 1.82 -6.78
C MET A 55 6.42 1.68 -8.21
N GLY A 56 7.26 2.63 -8.67
CA GLY A 56 7.75 2.66 -10.05
C GLY A 56 6.71 3.11 -11.08
N GLU A 57 5.56 3.62 -10.64
CA GLU A 57 4.52 4.20 -11.51
C GLU A 57 4.93 5.56 -12.09
N LEU A 58 5.83 6.24 -11.42
CA LEU A 58 6.45 7.49 -11.89
C LEU A 58 7.96 7.33 -11.93
N THR A 59 8.59 8.03 -12.88
CA THR A 59 10.05 8.10 -13.02
C THR A 59 10.52 9.49 -12.60
N PRO A 60 11.52 9.62 -11.73
CA PRO A 60 12.07 10.93 -11.36
C PRO A 60 12.81 11.56 -12.55
N GLN A 61 12.79 12.91 -12.65
CA GLN A 61 13.58 13.63 -13.66
C GLN A 61 15.08 13.57 -13.35
N ASN A 62 15.43 13.64 -12.05
CA ASN A 62 16.81 13.52 -11.58
C ASN A 62 16.86 12.61 -10.36
N GLY A 63 18.06 12.05 -10.13
CA GLY A 63 18.28 11.15 -9.01
C GLY A 63 17.77 9.74 -9.26
N ARG A 64 17.69 8.96 -8.19
CA ARG A 64 17.31 7.55 -8.27
C ARG A 64 16.47 7.14 -7.05
N VAL A 65 15.42 6.37 -7.32
CA VAL A 65 14.69 5.59 -6.31
C VAL A 65 15.10 4.13 -6.47
N SER A 66 15.51 3.49 -5.39
CA SER A 66 15.83 2.07 -5.39
C SER A 66 15.16 1.36 -4.22
N VAL A 67 14.44 0.28 -4.53
CA VAL A 67 13.96 -0.72 -3.60
C VAL A 67 14.95 -1.88 -3.62
N ASP A 68 15.15 -2.57 -2.51
CA ASP A 68 16.06 -3.73 -2.45
C ASP A 68 15.70 -4.76 -3.54
N HIS A 69 16.71 -5.41 -4.11
CA HIS A 69 16.63 -6.21 -5.34
C HIS A 69 15.55 -7.29 -5.35
N ASN A 70 15.12 -7.75 -4.18
CA ASN A 70 14.03 -8.73 -4.02
C ASN A 70 12.87 -8.17 -3.20
N GLY A 71 12.90 -6.87 -2.89
CA GLY A 71 11.89 -6.25 -2.02
C GLY A 71 10.56 -6.09 -2.74
N THR A 72 9.50 -6.58 -2.10
CA THR A 72 8.12 -6.42 -2.55
C THR A 72 7.49 -5.19 -1.90
N VAL A 73 6.72 -4.44 -2.68
CA VAL A 73 6.02 -3.24 -2.21
C VAL A 73 4.52 -3.44 -2.41
N ALA A 74 3.74 -3.21 -1.36
CA ALA A 74 2.29 -3.15 -1.47
C ALA A 74 1.77 -1.81 -0.96
N ILE A 75 0.63 -1.38 -1.50
CA ILE A 75 -0.05 -0.15 -1.10
C ILE A 75 -1.46 -0.45 -0.58
N GLY A 76 -1.75 0.01 0.63
CA GLY A 76 -3.12 0.08 1.13
C GLY A 76 -3.86 1.24 0.46
N ARG A 77 -4.75 0.91 -0.48
CA ARG A 77 -5.57 1.91 -1.22
C ARG A 77 -6.60 2.54 -0.29
N GLN A 78 -7.01 3.76 -0.60
CA GLN A 78 -8.06 4.47 0.15
C GLN A 78 -9.48 3.98 -0.18
N THR A 79 -9.70 3.54 -1.42
CA THR A 79 -11.01 3.11 -1.89
C THR A 79 -10.91 1.88 -2.78
N ILE A 80 -11.96 1.05 -2.75
CA ILE A 80 -12.09 -0.07 -3.67
C ILE A 80 -12.38 0.50 -5.08
N PRO A 81 -11.63 0.09 -6.12
CA PRO A 81 -11.93 0.47 -7.49
C PRO A 81 -13.37 0.11 -7.89
N ARG A 82 -14.02 0.97 -8.68
CA ARG A 82 -15.44 0.80 -9.04
C ARG A 82 -15.73 -0.52 -9.77
N ASP A 83 -14.81 -0.96 -10.59
CA ASP A 83 -14.85 -2.23 -11.33
C ASP A 83 -14.72 -3.46 -10.42
N GLN A 84 -14.19 -3.29 -9.20
CA GLN A 84 -14.02 -4.35 -8.21
C GLN A 84 -15.12 -4.39 -7.14
N LEU A 85 -16.03 -3.42 -7.11
CA LEU A 85 -17.15 -3.40 -6.16
C LEU A 85 -18.09 -4.59 -6.30
N GLY A 86 -18.18 -5.18 -7.49
CA GLY A 86 -18.97 -6.38 -7.75
C GLY A 86 -18.28 -7.70 -7.43
N PHE A 87 -16.98 -7.69 -7.14
CA PHE A 87 -16.23 -8.89 -6.79
C PHE A 87 -16.69 -9.46 -5.46
N THR A 88 -16.66 -10.77 -5.35
CA THR A 88 -16.77 -11.46 -4.07
C THR A 88 -15.48 -11.26 -3.26
N VAL A 89 -15.52 -11.53 -1.95
CA VAL A 89 -14.32 -11.48 -1.09
C VAL A 89 -13.23 -12.40 -1.66
N GLU A 90 -13.59 -13.61 -2.09
CA GLU A 90 -12.64 -14.55 -2.66
C GLU A 90 -11.98 -14.00 -3.94
N GLU A 91 -12.78 -13.49 -4.88
CA GLU A 91 -12.28 -12.88 -6.13
C GLU A 91 -11.39 -11.67 -5.87
N PHE A 92 -11.78 -10.83 -4.90
CA PHE A 92 -11.03 -9.63 -4.53
C PHE A 92 -9.65 -9.97 -3.98
N PHE A 93 -9.53 -10.99 -3.14
CA PHE A 93 -8.22 -11.40 -2.62
C PHE A 93 -7.42 -12.27 -3.59
N ALA A 94 -8.09 -13.08 -4.43
CA ALA A 94 -7.42 -13.93 -5.40
C ALA A 94 -6.60 -13.15 -6.44
N GLN A 95 -7.02 -11.91 -6.79
CA GLN A 95 -6.33 -11.08 -7.80
C GLN A 95 -4.90 -10.68 -7.42
N PHE A 96 -4.51 -10.78 -6.14
CA PHE A 96 -3.17 -10.44 -5.67
C PHE A 96 -2.16 -11.58 -5.85
N PHE A 97 -2.60 -12.72 -6.36
CA PHE A 97 -1.75 -13.87 -6.62
C PHE A 97 -1.72 -14.21 -8.11
N THR A 98 -0.54 -14.52 -8.62
CA THR A 98 -0.36 -14.96 -10.02
C THR A 98 -0.80 -16.39 -10.23
N GLU A 99 -0.77 -17.22 -9.17
CA GLU A 99 -1.15 -18.62 -9.19
C GLU A 99 -2.31 -18.88 -8.22
N LYS A 100 -3.11 -19.90 -8.50
CA LYS A 100 -4.22 -20.30 -7.64
C LYS A 100 -3.72 -20.74 -6.26
N GLN A 101 -4.17 -20.05 -5.22
CA GLN A 101 -3.86 -20.38 -3.83
C GLN A 101 -4.89 -21.37 -3.28
N TRP A 102 -4.47 -22.60 -3.03
CA TRP A 102 -5.35 -23.63 -2.45
C TRP A 102 -5.76 -23.35 -1.00
N ASN A 103 -4.97 -22.57 -0.29
CA ASN A 103 -5.20 -22.15 1.10
C ASN A 103 -5.70 -20.71 1.21
N LEU A 104 -6.22 -20.11 0.13
CA LEU A 104 -6.67 -18.71 0.10
C LEU A 104 -7.63 -18.36 1.24
N PRO A 105 -8.65 -19.17 1.58
CA PRO A 105 -9.53 -18.87 2.71
C PRO A 105 -8.80 -18.70 4.04
N LYS A 106 -7.76 -19.51 4.28
CA LYS A 106 -6.95 -19.41 5.51
C LYS A 106 -6.12 -18.13 5.51
N LEU A 107 -5.48 -17.79 4.38
CA LEU A 107 -4.70 -16.55 4.25
C LEU A 107 -5.59 -15.31 4.45
N ILE A 108 -6.81 -15.32 3.87
CA ILE A 108 -7.79 -14.25 4.08
C ILE A 108 -8.13 -14.13 5.58
N ALA A 109 -8.43 -15.24 6.25
CA ALA A 109 -8.78 -15.21 7.67
C ALA A 109 -7.65 -14.61 8.53
N GLU A 110 -6.40 -14.98 8.27
CA GLU A 110 -5.22 -14.48 8.99
C GLU A 110 -5.06 -12.95 8.83
N VAL A 111 -5.20 -12.42 7.62
CA VAL A 111 -5.06 -10.97 7.41
C VAL A 111 -6.27 -10.18 7.88
N LEU A 112 -7.46 -10.76 7.86
CA LEU A 112 -8.67 -10.13 8.41
C LEU A 112 -8.62 -10.03 9.93
N ASP A 113 -8.11 -11.06 10.59
CA ASP A 113 -7.87 -11.03 12.05
C ASP A 113 -6.89 -9.91 12.42
N ALA A 114 -5.81 -9.75 11.65
CA ALA A 114 -4.82 -8.70 11.87
C ALA A 114 -5.39 -7.27 11.75
N VAL A 115 -6.50 -7.08 11.04
CA VAL A 115 -7.19 -5.80 10.88
C VAL A 115 -8.49 -5.70 11.69
N ASN A 116 -8.71 -6.59 12.65
CA ASN A 116 -9.91 -6.67 13.49
C ASN A 116 -11.22 -6.73 12.67
N LEU A 117 -11.26 -7.53 11.62
CA LEU A 117 -12.46 -7.78 10.82
C LEU A 117 -12.81 -9.27 10.86
N SER A 118 -13.99 -9.59 11.39
CA SER A 118 -14.46 -10.97 11.41
C SER A 118 -14.59 -11.53 9.99
N MET A 119 -14.22 -12.80 9.81
CA MET A 119 -14.27 -13.49 8.52
C MET A 119 -15.70 -13.45 7.94
N PRO A 120 -15.94 -12.79 6.79
CA PRO A 120 -17.23 -12.80 6.13
C PRO A 120 -17.41 -14.07 5.28
N ALA A 121 -18.62 -14.27 4.75
CA ALA A 121 -18.81 -15.27 3.70
C ALA A 121 -17.96 -14.90 2.46
N LEU A 122 -17.29 -15.87 1.88
CA LEU A 122 -16.36 -15.64 0.76
C LEU A 122 -17.05 -15.18 -0.52
N ASP A 123 -18.33 -15.50 -0.67
CA ASP A 123 -19.20 -15.11 -1.78
C ASP A 123 -19.87 -13.73 -1.59
N LYS A 124 -19.69 -13.10 -0.40
CA LYS A 124 -20.19 -11.76 -0.15
C LYS A 124 -19.46 -10.74 -1.02
N LYS A 125 -20.23 -9.82 -1.63
CA LYS A 125 -19.68 -8.81 -2.55
C LYS A 125 -19.08 -7.61 -1.82
N MET A 126 -18.06 -7.01 -2.41
CA MET A 126 -17.33 -5.88 -1.85
C MET A 126 -18.21 -4.63 -1.61
N ASN A 127 -19.25 -4.43 -2.43
CA ASN A 127 -20.22 -3.33 -2.26
C ASN A 127 -21.21 -3.53 -1.10
N GLU A 128 -21.26 -4.71 -0.48
CA GLU A 128 -22.15 -5.00 0.65
C GLU A 128 -21.52 -4.67 2.02
N PHE A 129 -20.27 -4.22 2.01
CA PHE A 129 -19.54 -3.84 3.22
C PHE A 129 -19.70 -2.35 3.52
N SER A 130 -19.75 -1.99 4.82
CA SER A 130 -19.69 -0.60 5.26
C SER A 130 -18.35 0.05 4.88
N GLY A 131 -18.28 1.39 4.86
CA GLY A 131 -17.04 2.11 4.54
C GLY A 131 -15.85 1.71 5.41
N GLY A 132 -16.06 1.57 6.72
CA GLY A 132 -15.03 1.11 7.65
C GLY A 132 -14.59 -0.34 7.39
N GLN A 133 -15.55 -1.23 7.06
CA GLN A 133 -15.21 -2.61 6.66
C GLN A 133 -14.45 -2.65 5.36
N GLN A 134 -14.81 -1.82 4.36
CA GLN A 134 -14.08 -1.71 3.10
C GLN A 134 -12.65 -1.22 3.32
N ALA A 135 -12.45 -0.24 4.21
CA ALA A 135 -11.11 0.25 4.56
C ALA A 135 -10.25 -0.87 5.17
N ARG A 136 -10.81 -1.69 6.07
CA ARG A 136 -10.11 -2.85 6.65
C ARG A 136 -9.82 -3.93 5.60
N LEU A 137 -10.74 -4.20 4.66
CA LEU A 137 -10.51 -5.12 3.55
C LEU A 137 -9.39 -4.64 2.62
N LEU A 138 -9.30 -3.33 2.35
CA LEU A 138 -8.21 -2.73 1.58
C LEU A 138 -6.87 -2.86 2.29
N LEU A 139 -6.82 -2.65 3.61
CA LEU A 139 -5.61 -2.87 4.39
C LEU A 139 -5.20 -4.34 4.38
N ALA A 140 -6.15 -5.25 4.60
CA ALA A 140 -5.92 -6.69 4.54
C ALA A 140 -5.40 -7.13 3.15
N SER A 141 -5.89 -6.52 2.07
CA SER A 141 -5.44 -6.81 0.70
C SER A 141 -3.99 -6.41 0.42
N ALA A 142 -3.48 -5.41 1.13
CA ALA A 142 -2.06 -5.08 1.08
C ALA A 142 -1.22 -6.06 1.93
N LEU A 143 -1.72 -6.45 3.09
CA LEU A 143 -1.03 -7.39 4.00
C LEU A 143 -0.94 -8.82 3.43
N ILE A 144 -1.96 -9.31 2.70
CA ILE A 144 -1.97 -10.67 2.17
C ILE A 144 -0.85 -10.93 1.17
N GLN A 145 -0.32 -9.87 0.55
CA GLN A 145 0.81 -9.94 -0.36
C GLN A 145 2.15 -10.15 0.37
N ASN A 146 2.14 -10.13 1.71
CA ASN A 146 3.33 -10.23 2.58
C ASN A 146 4.49 -9.34 2.11
N PRO A 147 4.28 -8.01 1.96
CA PRO A 147 5.26 -7.12 1.38
C PRO A 147 6.40 -6.79 2.34
N ASP A 148 7.60 -6.54 1.80
CA ASP A 148 8.75 -6.01 2.55
C ASP A 148 8.56 -4.52 2.89
N ILE A 149 7.80 -3.79 2.05
CA ILE A 149 7.44 -2.39 2.25
C ILE A 149 5.94 -2.25 2.09
N LEU A 150 5.27 -1.83 3.16
CA LEU A 150 3.85 -1.50 3.14
C LEU A 150 3.69 0.02 3.11
N LEU A 151 3.04 0.53 2.07
CA LEU A 151 2.67 1.94 1.93
C LEU A 151 1.20 2.12 2.33
N LEU A 152 0.93 3.06 3.24
CA LEU A 152 -0.42 3.38 3.68
C LEU A 152 -0.69 4.86 3.39
N ASP A 153 -1.65 5.13 2.50
CA ASP A 153 -2.08 6.50 2.18
C ASP A 153 -3.36 6.82 2.98
N GLU A 154 -3.21 7.68 3.97
CA GLU A 154 -4.29 8.15 4.86
C GLU A 154 -5.17 6.99 5.42
N PRO A 155 -4.58 5.97 6.06
CA PRO A 155 -5.28 4.74 6.41
C PRO A 155 -6.41 4.92 7.43
N THR A 156 -6.44 6.05 8.14
CA THR A 156 -7.42 6.32 9.21
C THR A 156 -8.64 7.09 8.74
N ASN A 157 -8.68 7.63 7.51
CA ASN A 157 -9.75 8.50 7.04
C ASN A 157 -11.15 7.83 7.01
N ASN A 158 -11.22 6.51 6.93
CA ASN A 158 -12.45 5.73 6.86
C ASN A 158 -12.58 4.71 8.00
N LEU A 159 -11.69 4.75 9.00
CA LEU A 159 -11.80 3.90 10.17
C LEU A 159 -12.63 4.63 11.23
N ASP A 160 -13.57 3.91 11.84
CA ASP A 160 -14.27 4.31 13.05
C ASP A 160 -13.32 4.27 14.27
N TYR A 161 -13.73 4.87 15.39
CA TYR A 161 -12.93 4.94 16.62
C TYR A 161 -12.46 3.56 17.14
N GLU A 162 -13.17 2.48 16.80
CA GLU A 162 -12.81 1.10 17.17
C GLU A 162 -11.77 0.47 16.21
N GLY A 163 -11.45 1.14 15.11
CA GLY A 163 -10.52 0.69 14.07
C GLY A 163 -9.14 1.33 14.16
N ILE A 164 -8.92 2.24 15.12
CA ILE A 164 -7.65 2.88 15.41
C ILE A 164 -7.10 2.28 16.70
#